data_8f322ecdccb4d905fb72ec13a52de770
#
_entry.id   8f322ecdccb4d905fb72ec13a52de770
#
_cell.length_a   1.000
_cell.length_b   1.000
_cell.length_c   1.000
_cell.angle_alpha   90.00
_cell.angle_beta   90.00
_cell.angle_gamma   90.00
#
_symmetry.space_group_name_H-M   'P 1'
#
loop_
_entity.id
_entity.type
_entity.pdbx_description
1 polymer ?
#
loop_
_entity_poly.entity_id
_entity_poly.type
_entity_poly.pdbx_seq_one_letter_code
_entity_poly.pdbx_strand_id
1 'polypeptide(L)'
;MAFYGGVPIRLGVEVIDGVLDPNKLYLGRAKPSEVISQIKKDLETSLQYFGENSDFNSYGHGTKVYWSKAATECLAGEVYLWNSKVTIGDNKATESDLSKAKKYLKDVEGNYGLQLQQDFKRILSADNKGNSEVIMAVSYMEGEAENSLSRGYTYSLVSGTTNKDSFRENGTP
;
A
#
# COMPACT_ATOMS: atom_id res chain seq x y z
N MET A 1 6.51 3.05 -7.94
CA MET A 1 7.72 3.84 -8.18
C MET A 1 9.02 3.10 -7.85
N ALA A 2 9.13 2.43 -6.71
CA ALA A 2 10.34 1.69 -6.32
C ALA A 2 10.84 0.69 -7.38
N PHE A 3 9.92 0.06 -8.12
CA PHE A 3 10.27 -0.94 -9.14
C PHE A 3 10.39 -0.40 -10.58
N TYR A 4 9.62 0.64 -10.92
CA TYR A 4 9.45 1.06 -12.33
C TYR A 4 10.01 2.46 -12.64
N GLY A 5 10.40 3.23 -11.63
CA GLY A 5 10.88 4.60 -11.81
C GLY A 5 9.80 5.53 -12.36
N GLY A 6 10.05 6.14 -13.51
CA GLY A 6 9.05 6.94 -14.21
C GLY A 6 7.95 6.06 -14.81
N VAL A 7 6.70 6.48 -14.66
CA VAL A 7 5.51 5.81 -15.20
C VAL A 7 4.60 6.84 -15.87
N PRO A 8 3.72 6.46 -16.80
CA PRO A 8 2.71 7.38 -17.32
C PRO A 8 1.79 7.85 -16.19
N ILE A 9 1.55 9.17 -16.12
CA ILE A 9 0.60 9.76 -15.16
C ILE A 9 -0.69 10.06 -15.91
N ARG A 10 -1.79 9.43 -15.51
CA ARG A 10 -3.13 9.68 -16.05
C ARG A 10 -4.02 10.19 -14.91
N LEU A 11 -4.43 11.44 -15.00
CA LEU A 11 -5.21 12.13 -13.95
C LEU A 11 -6.70 12.25 -14.28
N GLY A 12 -7.10 11.93 -15.51
CA GLY A 12 -8.48 11.97 -15.95
C GLY A 12 -8.94 10.62 -16.48
N VAL A 13 -10.24 10.38 -16.36
CA VAL A 13 -10.90 9.29 -17.07
C VAL A 13 -11.31 9.83 -18.42
N GLU A 14 -10.63 9.41 -19.48
CA GLU A 14 -11.12 9.66 -20.84
C GLU A 14 -12.30 8.72 -21.07
N VAL A 15 -13.50 9.29 -21.10
CA VAL A 15 -14.68 8.57 -21.56
C VAL A 15 -14.50 8.33 -23.04
N ILE A 16 -14.30 7.08 -23.41
CA ILE A 16 -14.13 6.68 -24.79
C ILE A 16 -15.52 6.36 -25.34
N ASP A 17 -16.09 7.33 -26.02
CA ASP A 17 -17.34 7.16 -26.76
C ASP A 17 -17.02 6.45 -28.09
N GLY A 18 -17.21 5.14 -28.13
CA GLY A 18 -17.38 4.34 -29.35
C GLY A 18 -16.13 3.85 -30.07
N VAL A 19 -15.11 4.64 -30.35
CA VAL A 19 -13.91 4.18 -31.07
C VAL A 19 -12.64 4.51 -30.27
N LEU A 20 -11.98 3.50 -29.80
CA LEU A 20 -10.65 3.59 -29.18
C LEU A 20 -9.62 4.03 -30.23
N ASP A 21 -9.12 5.25 -30.13
CA ASP A 21 -7.91 5.67 -30.83
C ASP A 21 -6.68 5.30 -29.96
N PRO A 22 -5.92 4.25 -30.33
CA PRO A 22 -4.76 3.83 -29.53
C PRO A 22 -3.74 4.95 -29.34
N ASN A 23 -3.61 5.86 -30.31
CA ASN A 23 -2.63 6.94 -30.22
C ASN A 23 -2.96 7.97 -29.13
N LYS A 24 -4.22 8.11 -28.76
CA LYS A 24 -4.65 8.94 -27.62
C LYS A 24 -4.47 8.27 -26.28
N LEU A 25 -4.32 6.94 -26.26
CA LEU A 25 -4.15 6.16 -25.03
C LEU A 25 -2.71 6.03 -24.61
N TYR A 26 -1.76 6.14 -25.53
CA TYR A 26 -0.34 6.04 -25.22
C TYR A 26 0.19 7.34 -24.63
N LEU A 27 0.46 7.31 -23.33
CA LEU A 27 1.17 8.38 -22.64
C LEU A 27 2.65 8.00 -22.48
N GLY A 28 3.52 8.98 -22.74
CA GLY A 28 4.94 8.84 -22.42
C GLY A 28 5.15 8.66 -20.91
N ARG A 29 6.31 8.11 -20.54
CA ARG A 29 6.70 8.02 -19.13
C ARG A 29 6.98 9.42 -18.57
N ALA A 30 6.35 9.77 -17.48
CA ALA A 30 6.67 10.96 -16.70
C ALA A 30 8.03 10.79 -15.99
N LYS A 31 8.68 11.90 -15.68
CA LYS A 31 9.92 11.88 -14.91
C LYS A 31 9.67 11.38 -13.48
N PRO A 32 10.63 10.72 -12.85
CA PRO A 32 10.50 10.28 -11.46
C PRO A 32 10.10 11.40 -10.49
N SER A 33 10.64 12.61 -10.68
CA SER A 33 10.26 13.80 -9.87
C SER A 33 8.78 14.18 -10.02
N GLU A 34 8.22 14.07 -11.22
CA GLU A 34 6.81 14.35 -11.48
C GLU A 34 5.91 13.29 -10.82
N VAL A 35 6.32 12.02 -10.90
CA VAL A 35 5.58 10.91 -10.26
C VAL A 35 5.54 11.08 -8.74
N ILE A 36 6.67 11.38 -8.10
CA ILE A 36 6.72 11.61 -6.65
C ILE A 36 5.88 12.83 -6.25
N SER A 37 5.94 13.90 -7.03
CA SER A 37 5.15 15.09 -6.78
C SER A 37 3.65 14.80 -6.84
N GLN A 38 3.22 13.99 -7.80
CA GLN A 38 1.83 13.60 -7.92
C GLN A 38 1.40 12.70 -6.75
N ILE A 39 2.22 11.71 -6.36
CA ILE A 39 1.93 10.86 -5.20
C ILE A 39 1.74 11.70 -3.93
N LYS A 40 2.64 12.65 -3.66
CA LYS A 40 2.54 13.53 -2.51
C LYS A 40 1.26 14.38 -2.56
N LYS A 41 0.92 14.92 -3.73
CA LYS A 41 -0.32 15.68 -3.93
C LYS A 41 -1.57 14.83 -3.66
N ASP A 42 -1.60 13.61 -4.15
CA ASP A 42 -2.73 12.69 -3.96
C ASP A 42 -2.91 12.34 -2.48
N LEU A 43 -1.80 12.10 -1.76
CA LEU A 43 -1.84 11.85 -0.31
C LEU A 43 -2.34 13.07 0.47
N GLU A 44 -1.86 14.27 0.17
CA GLU A 44 -2.31 15.50 0.79
C GLU A 44 -3.79 15.78 0.49
N THR A 45 -4.24 15.53 -0.74
CA THR A 45 -5.65 15.63 -1.12
C THR A 45 -6.51 14.62 -0.38
N SER A 46 -6.06 13.38 -0.25
CA SER A 46 -6.75 12.34 0.52
C SER A 46 -6.93 12.76 1.98
N LEU A 47 -5.88 13.29 2.61
CA LEU A 47 -5.95 13.80 3.99
C LEU A 47 -6.93 14.96 4.13
N GLN A 48 -7.00 15.86 3.14
CA GLN A 48 -7.99 16.95 3.13
C GLN A 48 -9.43 16.44 3.06
N TYR A 49 -9.69 15.39 2.26
CA TYR A 49 -11.02 14.79 2.18
C TYR A 49 -11.44 14.08 3.45
N PHE A 50 -10.51 13.44 4.16
CA PHE A 50 -10.80 12.88 5.48
C PHE A 50 -11.05 13.95 6.54
N GLY A 51 -10.41 15.13 6.43
CA GLY A 51 -10.56 16.23 7.41
C GLY A 51 -10.30 15.75 8.83
N GLU A 52 -11.26 16.00 9.72
CA GLU A 52 -11.21 15.60 11.15
C GLU A 52 -11.64 14.14 11.38
N ASN A 53 -12.11 13.44 10.33
CA ASN A 53 -12.55 12.07 10.48
C ASN A 53 -11.37 11.11 10.69
N SER A 54 -11.22 10.64 11.93
CA SER A 54 -10.20 9.68 12.35
C SER A 54 -10.73 8.26 12.51
N ASP A 55 -11.97 8.01 12.12
CA ASP A 55 -12.67 6.75 12.35
C ASP A 55 -12.29 5.68 11.31
N PHE A 56 -12.04 4.46 11.75
CA PHE A 56 -11.96 3.30 10.86
C PHE A 56 -13.34 2.89 10.31
N ASN A 57 -14.40 3.48 10.84
CA ASN A 57 -15.81 3.21 10.54
C ASN A 57 -16.41 4.16 9.51
N SER A 58 -15.64 4.89 8.76
CA SER A 58 -16.10 6.01 7.90
C SER A 58 -17.26 5.69 6.98
N TYR A 59 -17.57 4.41 6.76
CA TYR A 59 -18.66 3.96 5.90
C TYR A 59 -19.61 2.95 6.60
N GLY A 60 -19.65 2.92 7.92
CA GLY A 60 -20.58 2.07 8.68
C GLY A 60 -20.24 0.58 8.70
N HIS A 61 -19.08 0.20 8.25
CA HIS A 61 -18.70 -1.21 8.13
C HIS A 61 -17.78 -1.75 9.23
N GLY A 62 -17.42 -0.96 10.23
CA GLY A 62 -16.75 -1.40 11.46
C GLY A 62 -15.42 -2.14 11.31
N THR A 63 -14.88 -2.19 10.14
CA THR A 63 -13.72 -3.02 9.80
C THR A 63 -12.63 -2.21 9.13
N LYS A 64 -11.38 -2.54 9.44
CA LYS A 64 -10.19 -1.92 8.86
C LYS A 64 -9.89 -2.41 7.42
N VAL A 65 -10.94 -2.75 6.67
CA VAL A 65 -10.84 -3.20 5.26
C VAL A 65 -11.03 -2.05 4.26
N TYR A 66 -11.49 -0.91 4.75
CA TYR A 66 -11.62 0.30 3.93
C TYR A 66 -10.45 1.24 4.16
N TRP A 67 -10.15 2.01 3.13
CA TRP A 67 -9.14 3.05 3.22
C TRP A 67 -9.54 4.09 4.26
N SER A 68 -8.62 4.47 5.13
CA SER A 68 -8.85 5.38 6.24
C SER A 68 -7.81 6.50 6.29
N LYS A 69 -8.05 7.52 7.11
CA LYS A 69 -7.07 8.58 7.36
C LYS A 69 -5.77 7.99 7.92
N ALA A 70 -5.87 7.04 8.87
CA ALA A 70 -4.70 6.36 9.41
C ALA A 70 -3.88 5.64 8.33
N ALA A 71 -4.55 4.96 7.39
CA ALA A 71 -3.88 4.30 6.26
C ALA A 71 -3.20 5.32 5.33
N THR A 72 -3.84 6.47 5.08
CA THR A 72 -3.25 7.55 4.29
C THR A 72 -2.02 8.15 4.98
N GLU A 73 -2.08 8.42 6.28
CA GLU A 73 -0.95 8.95 7.04
C GLU A 73 0.21 7.94 7.13
N CYS A 74 -0.09 6.65 7.31
CA CYS A 74 0.92 5.61 7.29
C CYS A 74 1.65 5.55 5.94
N LEU A 75 0.90 5.53 4.83
CA LEU A 75 1.48 5.56 3.47
C LEU A 75 2.24 6.86 3.20
N ALA A 76 1.72 8.00 3.66
CA ALA A 76 2.42 9.28 3.54
C ALA A 76 3.75 9.24 4.31
N GLY A 77 3.75 8.72 5.54
CA GLY A 77 4.95 8.52 6.33
C GLY A 77 6.01 7.71 5.59
N GLU A 78 5.61 6.60 4.98
CA GLU A 78 6.49 5.74 4.19
C GLU A 78 7.03 6.46 2.94
N VAL A 79 6.17 7.10 2.16
CA VAL A 79 6.55 7.83 0.93
C VAL A 79 7.52 8.96 1.23
N TYR A 80 7.25 9.78 2.25
CA TYR A 80 8.12 10.88 2.63
C TYR A 80 9.45 10.37 3.21
N LEU A 81 9.43 9.30 4.02
CA LEU A 81 10.65 8.66 4.53
C LEU A 81 11.52 8.15 3.38
N TRP A 82 10.93 7.41 2.46
CA TRP A 82 11.62 6.90 1.28
C TRP A 82 12.23 8.03 0.46
N ASN A 83 11.46 9.08 0.15
CA ASN A 83 11.93 10.21 -0.65
C ASN A 83 13.01 11.04 0.06
N SER A 84 13.07 10.99 1.39
CA SER A 84 14.12 11.68 2.14
C SER A 84 15.51 11.06 1.98
N LYS A 85 15.60 9.79 1.53
CA LYS A 85 16.84 9.02 1.47
C LYS A 85 17.21 8.51 0.08
N VAL A 86 16.22 8.36 -0.81
CA VAL A 86 16.43 7.69 -2.10
C VAL A 86 16.38 8.69 -3.24
N THR A 87 17.42 8.65 -4.10
CA THR A 87 17.48 9.39 -5.37
C THR A 87 17.19 8.43 -6.52
N ILE A 88 16.22 8.76 -7.39
CA ILE A 88 15.93 8.01 -8.61
C ILE A 88 15.80 8.98 -9.78
N GLY A 89 16.66 8.82 -10.78
CA GLY A 89 16.69 9.68 -11.95
C GLY A 89 16.87 11.15 -11.59
N ASP A 90 15.94 11.99 -12.00
CA ASP A 90 15.92 13.42 -11.68
C ASP A 90 15.32 13.75 -10.31
N ASN A 91 14.65 12.78 -9.67
CA ASN A 91 14.15 12.94 -8.30
C ASN A 91 15.30 12.79 -7.30
N LYS A 92 15.66 13.88 -6.65
CA LYS A 92 16.71 13.89 -5.63
C LYS A 92 16.14 13.65 -4.25
N ALA A 93 16.89 12.93 -3.42
CA ALA A 93 16.56 12.79 -2.01
C ALA A 93 16.40 14.16 -1.34
N THR A 94 15.32 14.32 -0.58
CA THR A 94 14.94 15.60 0.03
C THR A 94 14.87 15.44 1.55
N GLU A 95 15.92 15.86 2.25
CA GLU A 95 16.04 15.65 3.69
C GLU A 95 14.91 16.31 4.51
N SER A 96 14.35 17.42 4.02
CA SER A 96 13.20 18.08 4.67
C SER A 96 11.95 17.18 4.74
N ASP A 97 11.83 16.17 3.86
CA ASP A 97 10.74 15.21 3.90
C ASP A 97 10.78 14.31 5.13
N LEU A 98 11.94 14.15 5.77
CA LEU A 98 12.07 13.37 7.00
C LEU A 98 11.22 13.93 8.15
N SER A 99 11.09 15.25 8.23
CA SER A 99 10.24 15.88 9.24
C SER A 99 8.75 15.58 9.01
N LYS A 100 8.30 15.60 7.74
CA LYS A 100 6.93 15.22 7.37
C LYS A 100 6.67 13.74 7.64
N ALA A 101 7.61 12.86 7.27
CA ALA A 101 7.51 11.44 7.55
C ALA A 101 7.35 11.16 9.06
N LYS A 102 8.20 11.78 9.87
CA LYS A 102 8.14 11.66 11.32
C LYS A 102 6.81 12.15 11.90
N LYS A 103 6.27 13.26 11.37
CA LYS A 103 4.97 13.79 11.79
C LYS A 103 3.87 12.78 11.52
N TYR A 104 3.72 12.32 10.28
CA TYR A 104 2.65 11.39 9.90
C TYR A 104 2.72 10.07 10.67
N LEU A 105 3.91 9.49 10.82
CA LEU A 105 4.06 8.24 11.58
C LEU A 105 3.73 8.40 13.07
N LYS A 106 4.06 9.56 13.67
CA LYS A 106 3.66 9.86 15.04
C LYS A 106 2.15 10.10 15.18
N ASP A 107 1.54 10.73 14.19
CA ASP A 107 0.08 10.92 14.15
C ASP A 107 -0.63 9.56 14.10
N VAL A 108 -0.11 8.61 13.29
CA VAL A 108 -0.63 7.23 13.26
C VAL A 108 -0.49 6.54 14.62
N GLU A 109 0.65 6.68 15.28
CA GLU A 109 0.91 6.07 16.59
C GLU A 109 -0.02 6.64 17.69
N GLY A 110 -0.29 7.95 17.65
CA GLY A 110 -0.93 8.66 18.77
C GLY A 110 -2.44 8.88 18.64
N ASN A 111 -2.99 8.95 17.41
CA ASN A 111 -4.32 9.55 17.21
C ASN A 111 -5.44 8.55 16.90
N TYR A 112 -5.14 7.26 16.70
CA TYR A 112 -6.11 6.28 16.20
C TYR A 112 -6.42 5.13 17.16
N GLY A 113 -5.94 5.22 18.42
CA GLY A 113 -6.15 4.16 19.41
C GLY A 113 -5.51 2.83 19.03
N LEU A 114 -4.48 2.88 18.17
CA LEU A 114 -3.72 1.69 17.78
C LEU A 114 -2.85 1.21 18.95
N GLN A 115 -2.76 -0.10 19.11
CA GLN A 115 -1.97 -0.72 20.18
C GLN A 115 -1.38 -2.03 19.68
N LEU A 116 -0.13 -2.29 20.05
CA LEU A 116 0.53 -3.55 19.75
C LEU A 116 -0.19 -4.71 20.45
N GLN A 117 -0.30 -5.84 19.78
CA GLN A 117 -0.82 -7.06 20.37
C GLN A 117 0.23 -7.67 21.31
N GLN A 118 -0.21 -8.18 22.45
CA GLN A 118 0.68 -8.85 23.41
C GLN A 118 1.22 -10.17 22.88
N ASP A 119 0.43 -10.86 22.04
CA ASP A 119 0.83 -12.11 21.41
C ASP A 119 1.00 -11.89 19.89
N PHE A 120 2.24 -11.96 19.43
CA PHE A 120 2.60 -11.80 18.03
C PHE A 120 1.85 -12.75 17.09
N LYS A 121 1.57 -13.99 17.53
CA LYS A 121 0.84 -14.97 16.72
C LYS A 121 -0.60 -14.54 16.43
N ARG A 122 -1.18 -13.72 17.30
CA ARG A 122 -2.56 -13.25 17.14
C ARG A 122 -2.71 -12.08 16.15
N ILE A 123 -1.64 -11.44 15.74
CA ILE A 123 -1.70 -10.29 14.82
C ILE A 123 -2.37 -10.72 13.50
N LEU A 124 -1.96 -11.88 12.97
CA LEU A 124 -2.41 -12.40 11.68
C LEU A 124 -3.42 -13.54 11.79
N SER A 125 -3.94 -13.84 12.99
CA SER A 125 -4.89 -14.93 13.14
C SER A 125 -6.27 -14.57 12.59
N ALA A 126 -6.93 -15.54 11.97
CA ALA A 126 -8.20 -15.34 11.26
C ALA A 126 -9.35 -14.91 12.20
N ASP A 127 -9.30 -15.31 13.46
CA ASP A 127 -10.27 -14.97 14.51
C ASP A 127 -10.03 -13.57 15.11
N ASN A 128 -8.92 -12.92 14.76
CA ASN A 128 -8.53 -11.62 15.30
C ASN A 128 -8.33 -10.57 14.19
N LYS A 129 -9.06 -10.70 13.10
CA LYS A 129 -9.03 -9.72 11.99
C LYS A 129 -9.47 -8.33 12.50
N GLY A 130 -8.77 -7.30 12.04
CA GLY A 130 -9.09 -5.92 12.44
C GLY A 130 -8.73 -5.57 13.88
N ASN A 131 -7.83 -6.32 14.54
CA ASN A 131 -7.33 -6.01 15.88
C ASN A 131 -6.69 -4.61 15.97
N SER A 132 -6.32 -4.20 17.18
CA SER A 132 -5.82 -2.84 17.45
C SER A 132 -4.48 -2.51 16.79
N GLU A 133 -3.68 -3.50 16.39
CA GLU A 133 -2.39 -3.29 15.71
C GLU A 133 -2.55 -3.11 14.18
N VAL A 134 -3.64 -3.63 13.60
CA VAL A 134 -3.89 -3.52 12.16
C VAL A 134 -4.38 -2.13 11.81
N ILE A 135 -3.76 -1.49 10.84
CA ILE A 135 -4.18 -0.19 10.27
C ILE A 135 -5.14 -0.41 9.11
N MET A 136 -4.80 -1.30 8.21
CA MET A 136 -5.60 -1.68 7.05
C MET A 136 -5.31 -3.13 6.67
N ALA A 137 -6.34 -3.86 6.26
CA ALA A 137 -6.21 -5.21 5.73
C ALA A 137 -7.09 -5.39 4.49
N VAL A 138 -6.56 -6.04 3.48
CA VAL A 138 -7.36 -6.46 2.33
C VAL A 138 -8.11 -7.73 2.73
N SER A 139 -9.44 -7.68 2.65
CA SER A 139 -10.30 -8.82 2.97
C SER A 139 -10.82 -9.46 1.70
N TYR A 140 -10.71 -10.77 1.63
CA TYR A 140 -11.32 -11.59 0.60
C TYR A 140 -12.33 -12.52 1.23
N MET A 141 -13.45 -12.73 0.54
CA MET A 141 -14.38 -13.79 0.87
C MET A 141 -13.97 -15.08 0.18
N GLU A 142 -14.47 -16.20 0.69
CA GLU A 142 -14.21 -17.50 0.08
C GLU A 142 -14.64 -17.50 -1.40
N GLY A 143 -13.75 -17.89 -2.30
CA GLY A 143 -13.98 -17.89 -3.74
C GLY A 143 -13.72 -16.59 -4.49
N GLU A 144 -13.40 -15.46 -3.80
CA GLU A 144 -13.11 -14.18 -4.48
C GLU A 144 -11.70 -14.11 -5.06
N ALA A 145 -10.69 -14.57 -4.31
CA ALA A 145 -9.32 -14.61 -4.78
C ALA A 145 -8.48 -15.65 -4.04
N GLU A 146 -7.56 -16.26 -4.76
CA GLU A 146 -6.52 -17.12 -4.20
C GLU A 146 -5.21 -16.35 -4.10
N ASN A 147 -4.54 -16.42 -2.94
CA ASN A 147 -3.20 -15.88 -2.79
C ASN A 147 -2.18 -16.83 -3.41
N SER A 148 -1.92 -16.66 -4.71
CA SER A 148 -0.91 -17.45 -5.43
C SER A 148 0.53 -16.95 -5.17
N LEU A 149 0.71 -15.79 -4.56
CA LEU A 149 2.03 -15.18 -4.41
C LEU A 149 2.92 -15.99 -3.46
N SER A 150 2.39 -16.39 -2.31
CA SER A 150 3.12 -17.25 -1.37
C SER A 150 3.44 -18.61 -1.98
N ARG A 151 2.53 -19.16 -2.77
CA ARG A 151 2.72 -20.41 -3.49
C ARG A 151 3.84 -20.29 -4.53
N GLY A 152 3.87 -19.21 -5.32
CA GLY A 152 4.93 -18.93 -6.28
C GLY A 152 6.30 -18.82 -5.64
N TYR A 153 6.41 -18.10 -4.54
CA TYR A 153 7.66 -17.97 -3.79
C TYR A 153 8.12 -19.28 -3.19
N THR A 154 7.22 -20.04 -2.60
CA THR A 154 7.55 -21.31 -1.94
C THR A 154 7.97 -22.36 -2.96
N TYR A 155 7.27 -22.44 -4.08
CA TYR A 155 7.60 -23.42 -5.13
C TYR A 155 8.85 -23.07 -5.92
N SER A 156 9.13 -21.80 -6.17
CA SER A 156 10.35 -21.38 -6.88
C SER A 156 11.61 -21.57 -6.04
N LEU A 157 11.53 -21.38 -4.73
CA LEU A 157 12.64 -21.63 -3.80
C LEU A 157 12.97 -23.12 -3.64
N VAL A 158 11.98 -23.98 -3.81
CA VAL A 158 12.15 -25.45 -3.69
C VAL A 158 12.61 -26.10 -5.02
N SER A 159 12.43 -25.41 -6.13
CA SER A 159 12.90 -25.87 -7.44
C SER A 159 14.42 -25.92 -7.50
N GLY A 160 15.02 -27.01 -7.07
CA GLY A 160 16.47 -27.22 -7.06
C GLY A 160 17.06 -27.54 -5.68
N THR A 161 16.26 -27.57 -4.62
CA THR A 161 16.70 -27.98 -3.29
C THR A 161 16.35 -29.45 -3.02
N THR A 162 17.16 -30.09 -2.19
CA THR A 162 16.99 -31.48 -1.76
C THR A 162 15.75 -31.70 -0.86
N ASN A 163 15.05 -30.64 -0.45
CA ASN A 163 13.91 -30.68 0.45
C ASN A 163 12.54 -30.54 -0.26
N LYS A 164 12.47 -30.88 -1.52
CA LYS A 164 11.22 -30.91 -2.29
C LYS A 164 10.08 -31.67 -1.60
N ASP A 165 10.42 -32.76 -0.98
CA ASP A 165 9.45 -33.69 -0.42
C ASP A 165 8.88 -33.19 0.91
N SER A 166 9.68 -32.58 1.76
CA SER A 166 9.20 -32.01 3.04
C SER A 166 8.24 -30.84 2.85
N PHE A 167 8.36 -30.10 1.76
CA PHE A 167 7.41 -29.02 1.42
C PHE A 167 6.10 -29.54 0.85
N ARG A 168 6.13 -30.69 0.17
CA ARG A 168 4.92 -31.33 -0.34
C ARG A 168 4.10 -32.01 0.76
N GLU A 169 4.75 -32.54 1.79
CA GLU A 169 4.07 -33.21 2.91
C GLU A 169 3.36 -32.21 3.84
N ASN A 170 3.83 -30.97 3.95
CA ASN A 170 3.28 -30.00 4.91
C ASN A 170 2.30 -28.97 4.31
N GLY A 171 2.03 -29.03 3.03
CA GLY A 171 1.41 -27.84 2.48
C GLY A 171 0.43 -28.00 1.41
N THR A 172 -0.13 -29.13 1.20
CA THR A 172 -1.20 -29.02 0.25
C THR A 172 -2.09 -30.09 0.02
N PRO A 173 -3.31 -29.79 -0.26
CA PRO A 173 -4.24 -30.74 -0.87
C PRO A 173 -3.74 -31.22 -2.21
#